data_f3f6752be9afcf346c14be721ebcd223
#
_entry.id   f3f6752be9afcf346c14be721ebcd223
#
_cell.length_a   1.000
_cell.length_b   1.000
_cell.length_c   1.000
_cell.angle_alpha   90.00
_cell.angle_beta   90.00
_cell.angle_gamma   90.00
#
_symmetry.space_group_name_H-M   'P 1'
#
loop_
_entity.id
_entity.type
_entity.pdbx_description
1 polymer ?
#
loop_
_entity_poly.entity_id
_entity_poly.type
_entity_poly.pdbx_seq_one_letter_code
_entity_poly.pdbx_strand_id
1 'polypeptide(L)'
;MALDSQPTAPVGGVVFFERRELDQLMRLYGRMVAAGEWRDYGIAGLAESAVFSIFRHTAEAPLYRVEKRPALARKQGAWAVIGQGGQILKRGHELAQVLRVFEKGKFSVVD
;
A
#
# COMPACT_ATOMS: atom_id res chain seq x y z
N MET A 1 -1.58 -23.65 -21.42
CA MET A 1 -1.11 -23.34 -21.13
C MET A 1 -0.85 -22.97 -20.51
N ALA A 2 -1.11 -23.05 -20.72
CA ALA A 2 -0.57 -22.58 -20.23
C ALA A 2 -0.37 -22.26 -19.55
N LEU A 3 -0.63 -22.22 -19.74
CA LEU A 3 -0.25 -21.89 -19.25
C LEU A 3 0.30 -21.65 -18.66
N ASP A 4 0.18 -21.70 -18.92
CA ASP A 4 0.82 -21.48 -18.48
C ASP A 4 1.29 -20.97 -18.08
N SER A 5 1.14 -20.97 -18.43
CA SER A 5 1.72 -20.43 -18.18
C SER A 5 1.88 -19.84 -17.67
N GLN A 6 1.79 -19.70 -17.71
CA GLN A 6 2.04 -19.20 -17.22
C GLN A 6 2.58 -18.65 -16.80
N PRO A 7 2.74 -18.54 -16.95
CA PRO A 7 3.35 -17.93 -16.42
C PRO A 7 3.59 -17.26 -15.93
N THR A 8 3.42 -16.90 -16.07
CA THR A 8 3.71 -16.38 -15.47
C THR A 8 3.98 -15.90 -14.77
N ALA A 9 3.67 -15.81 -14.79
CA ALA A 9 3.97 -15.50 -13.91
C ALA A 9 4.95 -15.37 -13.60
N PRO A 10 5.30 -15.19 -13.64
CA PRO A 10 6.28 -15.28 -13.44
C PRO A 10 6.66 -15.84 -13.24
N VAL A 11 6.79 -16.05 -14.79
CA VAL A 11 6.84 -16.59 -14.01
C VAL A 11 6.46 -16.20 -12.72
N GLY A 12 6.32 -16.37 -12.14
CA GLY A 12 6.05 -16.04 -10.88
C GLY A 12 4.76 -15.50 -10.53
N GLY A 13 4.01 -15.16 -11.43
CA GLY A 13 2.72 -14.60 -11.10
C GLY A 13 2.83 -13.21 -10.51
N VAL A 14 2.10 -12.93 -9.45
CA VAL A 14 2.02 -11.58 -8.92
C VAL A 14 2.36 -11.56 -7.44
N VAL A 15 2.67 -10.38 -6.95
CA VAL A 15 2.90 -10.15 -5.54
C VAL A 15 1.54 -9.95 -4.85
N PHE A 16 1.38 -10.53 -3.68
CA PHE A 16 0.16 -10.42 -2.90
C PHE A 16 0.46 -9.83 -1.54
N PHE A 17 -0.54 -9.16 -0.98
CA PHE A 17 -0.51 -8.86 0.45
C PHE A 17 -0.91 -10.13 1.19
N GLU A 18 -0.17 -10.46 2.22
CA GLU A 18 -0.55 -11.54 3.11
C GLU A 18 -1.72 -11.11 3.97
N ARG A 19 -2.43 -12.09 4.50
CA ARG A 19 -3.60 -11.80 5.30
C ARG A 19 -3.30 -10.86 6.45
N ARG A 20 -2.20 -11.09 7.14
CA ARG A 20 -1.81 -10.27 8.26
C ARG A 20 -1.55 -8.83 7.83
N GLU A 21 -0.97 -8.67 6.65
CA GLU A 21 -0.71 -7.36 6.10
C GLU A 21 -2.00 -6.64 5.74
N LEU A 22 -2.91 -7.36 5.09
CA LEU A 22 -4.21 -6.78 4.77
C LEU A 22 -4.98 -6.39 6.01
N ASP A 23 -4.88 -7.18 7.07
CA ASP A 23 -5.55 -6.84 8.32
C ASP A 23 -5.06 -5.50 8.87
N GLN A 24 -3.75 -5.27 8.79
CA GLN A 24 -3.22 -3.99 9.24
C GLN A 24 -3.71 -2.84 8.39
N LEU A 25 -3.69 -3.03 7.08
CA LEU A 25 -4.13 -1.99 6.15
C LEU A 25 -5.61 -1.68 6.34
N MET A 26 -6.44 -2.70 6.47
CA MET A 26 -7.87 -2.48 6.62
C MET A 26 -8.22 -1.88 7.96
N ARG A 27 -7.44 -2.19 8.98
CA ARG A 27 -7.66 -1.60 10.29
C ARG A 27 -7.38 -0.10 10.26
N LEU A 28 -6.28 0.27 9.63
CA LEU A 28 -5.98 1.68 9.44
C LEU A 28 -7.03 2.35 8.58
N TYR A 29 -7.40 1.69 7.48
CA TYR A 29 -8.40 2.24 6.57
C TYR A 29 -9.71 2.53 7.31
N GLY A 30 -10.16 1.59 8.13
CA GLY A 30 -11.40 1.79 8.89
C GLY A 30 -11.34 2.98 9.83
N ARG A 31 -10.21 3.17 10.50
CA ARG A 31 -10.06 4.32 11.38
C ARG A 31 -10.11 5.63 10.61
N MET A 32 -9.47 5.66 9.45
CA MET A 32 -9.42 6.87 8.65
C MET A 32 -10.76 7.17 7.98
N VAL A 33 -11.52 6.16 7.64
CA VAL A 33 -12.88 6.35 7.15
C VAL A 33 -13.74 6.93 8.26
N ALA A 34 -13.63 6.39 9.47
CA ALA A 34 -14.39 6.88 10.60
C ALA A 34 -14.05 8.34 10.93
N ALA A 35 -12.81 8.73 10.65
CA ALA A 35 -12.38 10.11 10.86
C ALA A 35 -12.76 11.03 9.70
N GLY A 36 -13.38 10.51 8.66
CA GLY A 36 -13.79 11.29 7.51
C GLY A 36 -12.68 11.62 6.54
N GLU A 37 -11.53 10.93 6.67
CA GLU A 37 -10.36 11.24 5.87
C GLU A 37 -10.33 10.48 4.54
N TRP A 38 -10.74 9.23 4.57
CA TRP A 38 -10.66 8.34 3.40
C TRP A 38 -12.03 7.81 3.06
N ARG A 39 -12.22 7.48 1.77
CA ARG A 39 -13.53 7.07 1.30
C ARG A 39 -13.54 5.76 0.54
N ASP A 40 -12.44 5.41 -0.10
CA ASP A 40 -12.41 4.23 -0.94
C ASP A 40 -11.00 3.71 -1.03
N TYR A 41 -10.88 2.46 -1.43
CA TYR A 41 -9.56 1.85 -1.60
C TYR A 41 -9.61 0.87 -2.77
N GLY A 42 -8.42 0.51 -3.26
CA GLY A 42 -8.27 -0.52 -4.26
C GLY A 42 -7.04 -1.32 -3.97
N ILE A 43 -7.03 -2.56 -4.43
CA ILE A 43 -5.88 -3.45 -4.24
C ILE A 43 -5.48 -3.99 -5.59
N ALA A 44 -4.18 -3.94 -5.90
CA ALA A 44 -3.64 -4.49 -7.13
C ALA A 44 -2.44 -5.35 -6.83
N GLY A 45 -2.40 -6.54 -7.42
CA GLY A 45 -1.22 -7.39 -7.39
C GLY A 45 -0.55 -7.31 -8.75
N LEU A 46 0.73 -6.96 -8.74
CA LEU A 46 1.51 -6.80 -9.97
C LEU A 46 2.69 -7.76 -9.93
N ALA A 47 3.43 -7.82 -11.02
CA ALA A 47 4.54 -8.76 -11.12
C ALA A 47 5.59 -8.53 -10.05
N GLU A 48 5.85 -7.27 -9.70
CA GLU A 48 6.94 -6.94 -8.79
C GLU A 48 6.48 -6.26 -7.51
N SER A 49 5.21 -5.93 -7.42
CA SER A 49 4.72 -5.21 -6.26
C SER A 49 3.24 -5.46 -6.05
N ALA A 50 2.78 -5.22 -4.83
CA ALA A 50 1.36 -5.14 -4.53
C ALA A 50 1.09 -3.73 -4.05
N VAL A 51 -0.07 -3.18 -4.41
CA VAL A 51 -0.38 -1.79 -4.12
C VAL A 51 -1.77 -1.68 -3.51
N PHE A 52 -1.84 -0.98 -2.39
CA PHE A 52 -3.09 -0.65 -1.73
C PHE A 52 -3.29 0.85 -1.93
N SER A 53 -4.27 1.21 -2.77
CA SER A 53 -4.53 2.61 -3.12
C SER A 53 -5.65 3.17 -2.27
N ILE A 54 -5.50 4.40 -1.84
CA ILE A 54 -6.43 5.06 -0.91
C ILE A 54 -6.97 6.31 -1.59
N PHE A 55 -8.28 6.47 -1.56
CA PHE A 55 -8.93 7.57 -2.26
C PHE A 55 -9.79 8.39 -1.32
N ARG A 56 -9.88 9.67 -1.61
CA ARG A 56 -10.90 10.52 -0.99
C ARG A 56 -12.20 10.43 -1.77
N HIS A 57 -12.08 10.39 -3.10
CA HIS A 57 -13.23 10.26 -3.99
C HIS A 57 -12.91 9.19 -5.02
N THR A 58 -13.92 8.40 -5.37
CA THR A 58 -13.72 7.25 -6.23
C THR A 58 -13.17 7.61 -7.60
N ALA A 59 -13.56 8.77 -8.12
CA ALA A 59 -13.19 9.15 -9.48
C ALA A 59 -11.83 9.85 -9.58
N GLU A 60 -11.16 10.05 -8.46
CA GLU A 60 -9.90 10.79 -8.45
C GLU A 60 -8.70 9.86 -8.41
N ALA A 61 -7.53 10.43 -8.63
CA ALA A 61 -6.30 9.70 -8.42
C ALA A 61 -6.14 9.41 -6.92
N PRO A 62 -5.41 8.35 -6.57
CA PRO A 62 -5.24 8.02 -5.16
C PRO A 62 -4.54 9.14 -4.40
N LEU A 63 -5.00 9.35 -3.16
CA LEU A 63 -4.30 10.25 -2.24
C LEU A 63 -2.96 9.65 -1.84
N TYR A 64 -2.96 8.34 -1.58
CA TYR A 64 -1.78 7.62 -1.14
C TYR A 64 -1.81 6.22 -1.71
N ARG A 65 -0.63 5.64 -1.81
CA ARG A 65 -0.49 4.22 -2.13
C ARG A 65 0.45 3.60 -1.12
N VAL A 66 0.09 2.42 -0.63
CA VAL A 66 0.99 1.64 0.20
C VAL A 66 1.50 0.52 -0.69
N GLU A 67 2.79 0.49 -0.91
CA GLU A 67 3.41 -0.44 -1.84
C GLU A 67 4.22 -1.48 -1.10
N LYS A 68 4.05 -2.74 -1.52
CA LYS A 68 4.87 -3.85 -1.06
C LYS A 68 5.72 -4.30 -2.25
N ARG A 69 7.04 -4.13 -2.13
CA ARG A 69 7.97 -4.52 -3.19
C ARG A 69 9.02 -5.46 -2.61
N PRO A 70 8.77 -6.78 -2.67
CA PRO A 70 9.63 -7.75 -1.99
C PRO A 70 11.08 -7.71 -2.43
N ALA A 71 11.36 -7.31 -3.68
CA ALA A 71 12.73 -7.25 -4.16
C ALA A 71 13.60 -6.29 -3.35
N LEU A 72 13.00 -5.35 -2.64
CA LEU A 72 13.73 -4.38 -1.84
C LEU A 72 13.84 -4.78 -0.38
N ALA A 73 13.35 -5.97 -0.01
CA ALA A 73 13.30 -6.37 1.39
C ALA A 73 14.66 -6.34 2.07
N ARG A 74 15.72 -6.65 1.33
CA ARG A 74 17.07 -6.69 1.90
C ARG A 74 17.86 -5.43 1.64
N LYS A 75 17.22 -4.43 1.07
CA LYS A 75 17.89 -3.19 0.72
C LYS A 75 17.26 -2.05 1.50
N GLN A 76 16.37 -1.35 0.86
CA GLN A 76 15.74 -0.17 1.44
C GLN A 76 14.50 -0.51 2.26
N GLY A 77 13.99 -1.72 2.11
CA GLY A 77 12.77 -2.14 2.74
C GLY A 77 11.67 -2.35 1.73
N ALA A 78 10.87 -3.40 1.93
CA ALA A 78 9.83 -3.79 0.98
C ALA A 78 8.65 -2.82 0.98
N TRP A 79 8.46 -2.05 2.03
CA TRP A 79 7.25 -1.24 2.22
C TRP A 79 7.49 0.22 1.97
N ALA A 80 6.54 0.88 1.32
CA ALA A 80 6.62 2.31 1.11
C ALA A 80 5.22 2.91 1.11
N VAL A 81 5.13 4.13 1.64
CA VAL A 81 3.93 4.96 1.49
C VAL A 81 4.27 6.03 0.48
N ILE A 82 3.45 6.13 -0.55
CA ILE A 82 3.68 7.02 -1.68
C ILE A 82 2.56 8.04 -1.72
N GLY A 83 2.92 9.31 -1.83
CA GLY A 83 1.96 10.40 -1.87
C GLY A 83 1.36 10.59 -3.24
N GLN A 84 0.44 11.55 -3.32
CA GLN A 84 -0.34 11.79 -4.53
C GLN A 84 0.53 12.17 -5.72
N GLY A 85 1.60 12.88 -5.48
CA GLY A 85 2.51 13.27 -6.55
C GLY A 85 3.56 12.25 -6.89
N GLY A 86 3.48 11.06 -6.29
CA GLY A 86 4.46 10.01 -6.55
C GLY A 86 5.66 10.04 -5.62
N GLN A 87 5.74 11.00 -4.72
CA GLN A 87 6.86 11.08 -3.81
C GLN A 87 6.76 10.01 -2.73
N ILE A 88 7.90 9.46 -2.35
CA ILE A 88 7.94 8.46 -1.29
C ILE A 88 7.95 9.17 0.04
N LEU A 89 6.89 9.01 0.80
CA LEU A 89 6.76 9.65 2.11
C LEU A 89 7.50 8.88 3.18
N LYS A 90 7.54 7.57 3.05
CA LYS A 90 8.24 6.72 4.00
C LYS A 90 8.54 5.38 3.33
N ARG A 91 9.73 4.86 3.56
CA ARG A 91 10.09 3.51 3.14
C ARG A 91 10.72 2.79 4.31
N GLY A 92 10.46 1.51 4.43
CA GLY A 92 11.02 0.75 5.54
C GLY A 92 10.78 -0.73 5.40
N HIS A 93 11.25 -1.46 6.41
CA HIS A 93 11.21 -2.92 6.42
C HIS A 93 9.95 -3.48 7.05
N GLU A 94 9.22 -2.66 7.80
CA GLU A 94 8.05 -3.10 8.53
C GLU A 94 6.85 -2.29 8.13
N LEU A 95 5.75 -2.98 7.81
CA LEU A 95 4.53 -2.29 7.41
C LEU A 95 4.02 -1.36 8.49
N ALA A 96 3.96 -1.84 9.73
CA ALA A 96 3.47 -1.02 10.83
C ALA A 96 4.24 0.27 10.96
N GLN A 97 5.53 0.20 10.70
CA GLN A 97 6.39 1.36 10.85
C GLN A 97 6.13 2.41 9.78
N VAL A 98 5.98 1.97 8.52
CA VAL A 98 5.73 2.96 7.47
C VAL A 98 4.33 3.56 7.60
N LEU A 99 3.37 2.80 8.13
CA LEU A 99 2.01 3.32 8.31
C LEU A 99 1.93 4.41 9.37
N ARG A 100 2.95 4.56 10.18
CA ARG A 100 2.98 5.63 11.18
C ARG A 100 2.99 7.02 10.57
N VAL A 101 3.33 7.11 9.29
CA VAL A 101 3.32 8.41 8.63
C VAL A 101 1.92 9.03 8.67
N PHE A 102 0.90 8.20 8.68
CA PHE A 102 -0.47 8.70 8.74
C PHE A 102 -0.81 9.24 10.12
N GLU A 103 -0.25 8.66 11.15
CA GLU A 103 -0.46 9.17 12.51
C GLU A 103 0.22 10.50 12.71
N LYS A 104 1.42 10.64 12.16
CA LYS A 104 2.14 11.89 12.27
C LYS A 104 1.40 13.02 11.55
N GLY A 105 0.90 12.72 10.36
CA GLY A 105 0.13 13.70 9.64
C GLY A 105 -1.10 14.13 10.40
N LYS A 106 -1.73 13.22 11.08
CA LYS A 106 -2.90 13.50 11.87
C LYS A 106 -2.57 14.43 13.03
N PHE A 107 -1.47 14.17 13.70
CA PHE A 107 -1.02 15.05 14.78
C PHE A 107 -0.72 16.44 14.29
N SER A 108 -0.09 16.52 13.15
CA SER A 108 0.24 17.81 12.57
C SER A 108 -0.99 18.65 12.32
N VAL A 109 -2.04 18.01 11.87
CA VAL A 109 -3.28 18.72 11.57
C VAL A 109 -3.93 19.24 12.83
N VAL A 110 -3.86 18.47 13.89
CA VAL A 110 -4.47 18.85 15.15
C VAL A 110 -3.79 20.07 15.75
N ASP A 111 -2.51 20.13 15.57
CA ASP A 111 -1.74 21.24 16.11
C ASP A 111 -2.08 22.53 15.40
#